data_92a8c34c856765941d28f060c891d704
#
_entry.id   92a8c34c856765941d28f060c891d704
#
_cell.length_a   1.000
_cell.length_b   1.000
_cell.length_c   1.000
_cell.angle_alpha   90.00
_cell.angle_beta   90.00
_cell.angle_gamma   90.00
#
_symmetry.space_group_name_H-M   'P 1'
#
loop_
_entity.id
_entity.type
_entity.pdbx_description
1 polymer ?
#
loop_
_entity_poly.entity_id
_entity_poly.type
_entity_poly.pdbx_seq_one_letter_code
_entity_poly.pdbx_strand_id
1 'polypeptide(L)'
;MPTIYGIKNCDTMKKARAWLDDHGVKYDFHDYKTAGIERARLEGWVKKAGWDTLLNKTGTTFRKLPDNDKDGLTEKKAIALMLAQPSIIKRPVLELSGGKLLVGFKPEQYETIARR
;
A
#
# COMPACT_ATOMS: atom_id res chain seq x y z
N MET A 1 12.53 -1.65 12.15
CA MET A 1 12.47 -0.47 11.27
C MET A 1 11.27 -0.60 10.35
N PRO A 2 10.44 0.45 10.22
CA PRO A 2 9.29 0.40 9.31
C PRO A 2 9.72 0.25 7.85
N THR A 3 8.85 -0.35 7.04
CA THR A 3 9.04 -0.41 5.59
C THR A 3 7.86 0.27 4.92
N ILE A 4 8.13 1.26 4.07
CA ILE A 4 7.11 1.93 3.28
C ILE A 4 7.08 1.33 1.87
N TYR A 5 5.90 0.87 1.46
CA TYR A 5 5.70 0.24 0.15
C TYR A 5 4.91 1.18 -0.74
N GLY A 6 5.33 1.28 -1.97
CA GLY A 6 4.62 2.12 -2.92
C GLY A 6 5.36 2.26 -4.24
N ILE A 7 5.15 3.41 -4.88
CA ILE A 7 5.74 3.75 -6.17
C ILE A 7 6.54 5.04 -6.01
N LYS A 8 7.75 5.07 -6.59
CA LYS A 8 8.68 6.18 -6.44
C LYS A 8 8.12 7.55 -6.84
N ASN A 9 7.43 7.64 -7.97
CA ASN A 9 6.95 8.90 -8.53
C ASN A 9 5.47 9.17 -8.26
N CYS A 10 5.05 9.04 -7.01
CA CYS A 10 3.66 9.29 -6.59
C CYS A 10 3.65 10.43 -5.58
N ASP A 11 2.77 11.42 -5.77
CA ASP A 11 2.70 12.59 -4.88
C ASP A 11 2.40 12.19 -3.44
N THR A 12 1.49 11.27 -3.22
CA THR A 12 1.17 10.79 -1.88
C THR A 12 2.37 10.10 -1.24
N MET A 13 3.16 9.37 -2.03
CA MET A 13 4.39 8.75 -1.55
C MET A 13 5.41 9.80 -1.13
N LYS A 14 5.56 10.85 -1.92
CA LYS A 14 6.49 11.93 -1.61
C LYS A 14 6.11 12.61 -0.31
N LYS A 15 4.82 12.86 -0.09
CA LYS A 15 4.31 13.45 1.15
C LYS A 15 4.56 12.56 2.36
N ALA A 16 4.29 11.26 2.23
CA ALA A 16 4.49 10.31 3.31
C ALA A 16 5.97 10.20 3.68
N ARG A 17 6.84 10.10 2.69
CA ARG A 17 8.28 10.00 2.93
C ARG A 17 8.84 11.27 3.56
N ALA A 18 8.40 12.44 3.08
CA ALA A 18 8.79 13.71 3.65
C ALA A 18 8.36 13.82 5.11
N TRP A 19 7.14 13.37 5.42
CA TRP A 19 6.66 13.35 6.80
C TRP A 19 7.56 12.50 7.71
N LEU A 20 7.93 11.31 7.25
CA LEU A 20 8.81 10.42 8.01
C LEU A 20 10.20 11.04 8.21
N ASP A 21 10.75 11.64 7.15
CA ASP A 21 12.05 12.31 7.21
C ASP A 21 12.02 13.50 8.18
N ASP A 22 10.97 14.31 8.12
CA ASP A 22 10.82 15.49 8.97
C ASP A 22 10.67 15.12 10.44
N HIS A 23 10.13 13.96 10.73
CA HIS A 23 9.94 13.50 12.10
C HIS A 23 11.05 12.56 12.59
N GLY A 24 12.13 12.44 11.81
CA GLY A 24 13.29 11.64 12.19
C GLY A 24 13.03 10.12 12.24
N VAL A 25 12.02 9.64 11.53
CA VAL A 25 11.69 8.21 11.48
C VAL A 25 12.48 7.55 10.36
N LYS A 26 13.34 6.60 10.73
CA LYS A 26 14.07 5.80 9.74
C LYS A 26 13.16 4.72 9.18
N TYR A 27 13.28 4.47 7.88
CA TYR A 27 12.44 3.48 7.20
C TYR A 27 13.16 2.91 5.98
N ASP A 28 12.73 1.72 5.56
CA ASP A 28 13.11 1.15 4.26
C ASP A 28 12.01 1.46 3.24
N PHE A 29 12.42 1.67 2.00
CA PHE A 29 11.49 1.89 0.90
C PHE A 29 11.48 0.70 -0.06
N HIS A 30 10.29 0.16 -0.34
CA HIS A 30 10.10 -0.93 -1.28
C HIS A 30 9.18 -0.45 -2.41
N ASP A 31 9.74 -0.34 -3.63
CA ASP A 31 8.96 0.04 -4.81
C ASP A 31 8.36 -1.22 -5.44
N TYR A 32 7.07 -1.47 -5.18
CA TYR A 32 6.44 -2.69 -5.69
C TYR A 32 6.09 -2.63 -7.18
N LYS A 33 6.23 -1.46 -7.82
CA LYS A 33 6.08 -1.37 -9.27
C LYS A 33 7.26 -2.01 -9.98
N THR A 34 8.48 -1.86 -9.43
CA THR A 34 9.69 -2.42 -10.00
C THR A 34 10.04 -3.78 -9.41
N ALA A 35 9.87 -3.94 -8.11
CA ALA A 35 10.25 -5.16 -7.39
C ALA A 35 9.09 -6.14 -7.14
N GLY A 36 7.85 -5.72 -7.46
CA GLY A 36 6.68 -6.54 -7.22
C GLY A 36 6.33 -6.65 -5.73
N ILE A 37 5.39 -7.51 -5.43
CA ILE A 37 4.97 -7.81 -4.07
C ILE A 37 4.78 -9.32 -3.95
N GLU A 38 5.30 -9.90 -2.87
CA GLU A 38 5.15 -11.34 -2.64
C GLU A 38 3.71 -11.67 -2.24
N ARG A 39 3.19 -12.79 -2.76
CA ARG A 39 1.83 -13.23 -2.47
C ARG A 39 1.59 -13.36 -0.97
N ALA A 40 2.50 -14.01 -0.24
CA ALA A 40 2.36 -14.22 1.19
C ALA A 40 2.25 -12.90 1.95
N ARG A 41 3.03 -11.91 1.56
CA ARG A 41 2.98 -10.58 2.18
C ARG A 41 1.67 -9.89 1.91
N LEU A 42 1.21 -9.92 0.66
CA LEU A 42 -0.08 -9.31 0.30
C LEU A 42 -1.24 -10.00 1.01
N GLU A 43 -1.22 -11.32 1.11
CA GLU A 43 -2.23 -12.06 1.84
C GLU A 43 -2.25 -11.67 3.32
N GLY A 44 -1.09 -11.45 3.91
CA GLY A 44 -0.97 -10.95 5.28
C GLY A 44 -1.58 -9.57 5.44
N TRP A 45 -1.35 -8.68 4.48
CA TRP A 45 -1.96 -7.34 4.48
C TRP A 45 -3.48 -7.41 4.38
N VAL A 46 -3.99 -8.30 3.53
CA VAL A 46 -5.43 -8.49 3.35
C VAL A 46 -6.08 -8.97 4.64
N LYS A 47 -5.43 -9.86 5.38
CA LYS A 47 -5.93 -10.30 6.69
C LYS A 47 -6.01 -9.16 7.70
N LYS A 48 -5.08 -8.22 7.65
CA LYS A 48 -5.02 -7.11 8.61
C LYS A 48 -5.94 -5.95 8.25
N ALA A 49 -5.99 -5.58 6.98
CA ALA A 49 -6.66 -4.36 6.52
C ALA A 49 -7.92 -4.62 5.69
N GLY A 50 -8.05 -5.79 5.09
CA GLY A 50 -9.12 -6.11 4.16
C GLY A 50 -8.73 -5.77 2.72
N TRP A 51 -9.18 -6.58 1.76
CA TRP A 51 -8.81 -6.38 0.36
C TRP A 51 -9.39 -5.09 -0.23
N ASP A 52 -10.58 -4.70 0.20
CA ASP A 52 -11.23 -3.48 -0.30
C ASP A 52 -10.53 -2.21 0.22
N THR A 53 -9.92 -2.27 1.39
CA THR A 53 -9.11 -1.16 1.91
C THR A 53 -7.83 -1.00 1.09
N LEU A 54 -7.21 -2.11 0.68
CA LEU A 54 -5.96 -2.10 -0.06
C LEU A 54 -6.13 -1.77 -1.54
N LEU A 55 -7.28 -2.11 -2.12
CA LEU A 55 -7.53 -1.95 -3.56
C LEU A 55 -7.90 -0.51 -3.87
N ASN A 56 -7.13 0.14 -4.74
CA ASN A 56 -7.40 1.51 -5.18
C ASN A 56 -8.30 1.49 -6.43
N LYS A 57 -9.61 1.56 -6.22
CA LYS A 57 -10.59 1.53 -7.30
C LYS A 57 -10.69 2.85 -8.06
N THR A 58 -10.17 3.93 -7.51
CA THR A 58 -10.26 5.26 -8.11
C THR A 58 -9.06 5.61 -8.98
N GLY A 59 -8.00 4.80 -8.92
CA GLY A 59 -6.80 5.04 -9.70
C GLY A 59 -6.96 4.70 -11.16
N THR A 60 -6.12 5.33 -12.00
CA THR A 60 -6.16 5.17 -13.46
C THR A 60 -5.97 3.71 -13.88
N THR A 61 -5.04 3.01 -13.26
CA THR A 61 -4.74 1.62 -13.61
C THR A 61 -5.97 0.72 -13.42
N PHE A 62 -6.66 0.87 -12.29
CA PHE A 62 -7.87 0.08 -12.02
C PHE A 62 -8.98 0.42 -13.02
N ARG A 63 -9.18 1.71 -13.30
CA ARG A 63 -10.22 2.15 -14.24
C ARG A 63 -10.04 1.58 -15.63
N LYS A 64 -8.79 1.35 -16.05
CA LYS A 64 -8.45 0.82 -17.39
C LYS A 64 -8.55 -0.69 -17.48
N LEU A 65 -8.81 -1.40 -16.37
CA LEU A 65 -8.98 -2.84 -16.40
C LEU A 65 -10.24 -3.20 -17.19
N PRO A 66 -10.25 -4.36 -17.87
CA PRO A 66 -11.47 -4.87 -18.50
C PRO A 66 -12.60 -5.03 -17.48
N ASP A 67 -13.85 -4.85 -17.91
CA ASP A 67 -15.01 -4.97 -17.04
C ASP A 67 -15.08 -6.31 -16.32
N ASN A 68 -14.69 -7.39 -17.01
CA ASN A 68 -14.65 -8.73 -16.40
C ASN A 68 -13.73 -8.80 -15.18
N ASP A 69 -12.66 -8.01 -15.20
CA ASP A 69 -11.72 -7.98 -14.06
C ASP A 69 -12.24 -7.15 -12.90
N LYS A 70 -13.09 -6.17 -13.19
CA LYS A 70 -13.66 -5.27 -12.17
C LYS A 70 -14.95 -5.79 -11.55
N ASP A 71 -15.68 -6.64 -12.27
CA ASP A 71 -16.96 -7.18 -11.81
C ASP A 71 -16.77 -8.38 -10.91
N GLY A 72 -17.69 -8.54 -9.95
CA GLY A 72 -17.72 -9.72 -9.09
C GLY A 72 -16.46 -9.88 -8.23
N LEU A 73 -15.95 -8.77 -7.70
CA LEU A 73 -14.73 -8.79 -6.89
C LEU A 73 -14.92 -9.61 -5.61
N THR A 74 -13.92 -10.47 -5.36
CA THR A 74 -13.81 -11.25 -4.14
C THR A 74 -12.38 -11.06 -3.61
N GLU A 75 -12.12 -11.55 -2.41
CA GLU A 75 -10.77 -11.50 -1.85
C GLU A 75 -9.76 -12.18 -2.78
N LYS A 76 -10.08 -13.37 -3.26
CA LYS A 76 -9.19 -14.13 -4.16
C LYS A 76 -8.92 -13.38 -5.46
N LYS A 77 -9.96 -12.82 -6.07
CA LYS A 77 -9.84 -12.07 -7.32
C LYS A 77 -9.05 -10.78 -7.12
N ALA A 78 -9.31 -10.07 -6.01
CA ALA A 78 -8.60 -8.83 -5.68
C ALA A 78 -7.10 -9.08 -5.47
N ILE A 79 -6.75 -10.16 -4.76
CA ILE A 79 -5.35 -10.53 -4.54
C ILE A 79 -4.67 -10.81 -5.89
N ALA A 80 -5.31 -11.58 -6.77
CA ALA A 80 -4.76 -11.89 -8.09
C ALA A 80 -4.52 -10.62 -8.91
N LEU A 81 -5.48 -9.69 -8.90
CA LEU A 81 -5.34 -8.42 -9.61
C LEU A 81 -4.20 -7.57 -9.06
N MET A 82 -4.09 -7.46 -7.74
CA MET A 82 -3.04 -6.68 -7.10
C MET A 82 -1.65 -7.28 -7.34
N LEU A 83 -1.53 -8.60 -7.43
CA LEU A 83 -0.27 -9.25 -7.76
C LEU A 83 0.13 -9.01 -9.21
N ALA A 84 -0.85 -9.05 -10.13
CA ALA A 84 -0.61 -8.81 -11.55
C ALA A 84 -0.31 -7.33 -11.83
N GLN A 85 -0.97 -6.43 -11.12
CA GLN A 85 -0.86 -4.97 -11.28
C GLN A 85 -0.67 -4.29 -9.93
N PRO A 86 0.56 -4.32 -9.37
CA PRO A 86 0.78 -3.69 -8.06
C PRO A 86 0.39 -2.21 -7.98
N SER A 87 0.33 -1.52 -9.13
CA SER A 87 -0.09 -0.12 -9.20
C SER A 87 -1.52 0.11 -8.69
N ILE A 88 -2.35 -0.93 -8.60
CA ILE A 88 -3.72 -0.81 -8.06
C ILE A 88 -3.79 -0.97 -6.56
N ILE A 89 -2.67 -1.27 -5.90
CA ILE A 89 -2.61 -1.27 -4.44
C ILE A 89 -2.52 0.17 -3.97
N LYS A 90 -3.28 0.53 -2.94
CA LYS A 90 -3.20 1.88 -2.36
C LYS A 90 -1.79 2.20 -1.90
N ARG A 91 -1.41 3.45 -2.02
CA ARG A 91 -0.08 3.96 -1.69
C ARG A 91 -0.18 5.09 -0.69
N PRO A 92 0.72 5.17 0.24
CA PRO A 92 1.68 4.13 0.64
C PRO A 92 1.04 3.07 1.52
N VAL A 93 1.70 1.91 1.62
CA VAL A 93 1.42 0.93 2.67
C VAL A 93 2.63 0.95 3.60
N LEU A 94 2.42 1.32 4.84
CA LEU A 94 3.50 1.39 5.84
C LEU A 94 3.36 0.22 6.79
N GLU A 95 4.34 -0.68 6.76
CA GLU A 95 4.41 -1.84 7.63
C GLU A 95 5.35 -1.54 8.78
N LEU A 96 4.80 -1.53 9.98
CA LEU A 96 5.56 -1.21 11.19
C LEU A 96 6.12 -2.46 11.85
N SER A 97 7.20 -2.27 12.61
CA SER A 97 7.71 -3.31 13.49
C SER A 97 6.59 -3.74 14.43
N GLY A 98 6.40 -5.04 14.62
CA GLY A 98 5.28 -5.55 15.40
C GLY A 98 4.03 -5.85 14.60
N GLY A 99 4.06 -5.59 13.29
CA GLY A 99 3.02 -6.04 12.37
C GLY A 99 1.86 -5.09 12.14
N LYS A 100 1.87 -3.89 12.73
CA LYS A 100 0.83 -2.90 12.47
C LYS A 100 0.97 -2.38 11.04
N LEU A 101 -0.17 -2.15 10.37
CA LEU A 101 -0.21 -1.74 8.99
C LEU A 101 -1.00 -0.44 8.85
N LEU A 102 -0.42 0.55 8.18
CA LEU A 102 -1.10 1.81 7.83
C LEU A 102 -1.25 1.87 6.32
N VAL A 103 -2.49 1.99 5.84
CA VAL A 103 -2.80 2.05 4.41
C VAL A 103 -3.21 3.47 4.04
N GLY A 104 -2.55 4.04 3.04
CA GLY A 104 -2.73 5.43 2.67
C GLY A 104 -1.93 6.36 3.58
N PHE A 105 -1.88 7.64 3.23
CA PHE A 105 -1.17 8.63 4.04
C PHE A 105 -2.18 9.51 4.78
N LYS A 106 -2.21 9.36 6.09
CA LYS A 106 -3.01 10.19 7.01
C LYS A 106 -2.07 10.66 8.10
N PRO A 107 -1.75 11.96 8.16
CA PRO A 107 -0.80 12.48 9.14
C PRO A 107 -1.13 12.09 10.58
N GLU A 108 -2.41 12.09 10.95
CA GLU A 108 -2.83 11.72 12.30
C GLU A 108 -2.51 10.27 12.65
N GLN A 109 -2.51 9.36 11.67
CA GLN A 109 -2.09 7.98 11.89
C GLN A 109 -0.57 7.87 12.01
N TYR A 110 0.15 8.65 11.20
CA TYR A 110 1.60 8.66 11.23
C TYR A 110 2.15 9.26 12.53
N GLU A 111 1.42 10.18 13.15
CA GLU A 111 1.81 10.74 14.45
C GLU A 111 1.98 9.67 15.52
N THR A 112 1.22 8.57 15.44
CA THR A 112 1.35 7.48 16.42
C THR A 112 2.73 6.82 16.36
N ILE A 113 3.41 6.90 15.23
CA ILE A 113 4.76 6.36 15.07
C ILE A 113 5.78 7.26 15.74
N ALA A 114 5.64 8.56 15.55
CA ALA A 114 6.58 9.55 16.07
C ALA A 114 6.55 9.67 17.60
N ARG A 115 5.45 9.25 18.21
CA ARG A 115 5.29 9.30 19.67
C ARG A 115 5.87 8.11 20.41
N ARG A 116 6.43 7.16 19.73
CA ARG A 116 7.01 5.97 20.34
C ARG A 116 8.43 6.19 20.83
#